data_c3581b46bb75e931231a325399cfd7d6
#
_entry.id   c3581b46bb75e931231a325399cfd7d6
#
_cell.length_a   1.000
_cell.length_b   1.000
_cell.length_c   1.000
_cell.angle_alpha   90.00
_cell.angle_beta   90.00
_cell.angle_gamma   90.00
#
_symmetry.space_group_name_H-M   'P 1'
#
loop_
_entity.id
_entity.type
_entity.pdbx_description
1 polymer ?
#
loop_
_entity_poly.entity_id
_entity_poly.type
_entity_poly.pdbx_seq_one_letter_code
_entity_poly.pdbx_strand_id
1 'polypeptide(L)'
;IVLFGLALILGNQWELPTIDERWGNTEQVGEMKTFEMEGLTSIKCYGSSKAFSAKMQKVPGVYGVKTFVKRHAVVISYDPAQTNEDKIREVIFIPTIMKFSNPEPQVDSVEVLTLGVDKLFDRMDMVYFGNILKQIPGIYGFDAEYSCPVTVKLYADPSAELSEKLLKDSIEVEQTHMLAAGGKVRWFPVDYKLVSYERNGDRISSREFVELMFKPTAAMSGKFHDNMKKLDGRNYETAVYEVEYPAIEKTLIKK
;
A
#
# COMPACT_ATOMS: atom_id res chain seq x y z
N ILE A 1 -16.08 -38.86 -20.06
CA ILE A 1 -15.49 -38.59 -18.72
C ILE A 1 -14.10 -37.96 -18.88
N VAL A 2 -13.23 -38.49 -19.74
CA VAL A 2 -11.84 -37.93 -19.94
C VAL A 2 -11.86 -36.51 -20.50
N LEU A 3 -12.72 -36.23 -21.48
CA LEU A 3 -12.86 -34.88 -22.07
C LEU A 3 -13.39 -33.84 -21.06
N PHE A 4 -14.27 -34.26 -20.15
CA PHE A 4 -14.80 -33.40 -19.10
C PHE A 4 -13.72 -33.08 -18.04
N GLY A 5 -12.89 -34.07 -17.69
CA GLY A 5 -11.74 -33.86 -16.80
C GLY A 5 -10.69 -32.96 -17.39
N LEU A 6 -10.37 -33.08 -18.71
CA LEU A 6 -9.47 -32.17 -19.40
C LEU A 6 -10.02 -30.73 -19.47
N ALA A 7 -11.33 -30.57 -19.71
CA ALA A 7 -11.97 -29.25 -19.73
C ALA A 7 -11.95 -28.56 -18.35
N LEU A 8 -12.06 -29.33 -17.25
CA LEU A 8 -11.95 -28.80 -15.90
C LEU A 8 -10.50 -28.40 -15.54
N ILE A 9 -9.52 -29.18 -16.01
CA ILE A 9 -8.09 -28.86 -15.79
C ILE A 9 -7.67 -27.65 -16.62
N LEU A 10 -8.09 -27.56 -17.88
CA LEU A 10 -7.79 -26.43 -18.77
C LEU A 10 -8.61 -25.18 -18.40
N GLY A 11 -9.86 -25.36 -17.93
CA GLY A 11 -10.70 -24.24 -17.49
C GLY A 11 -10.19 -23.53 -16.24
N ASN A 12 -9.42 -24.23 -15.42
CA ASN A 12 -8.78 -23.63 -14.24
C ASN A 12 -7.52 -22.80 -14.57
N GLN A 13 -6.98 -22.95 -15.79
CA GLN A 13 -5.82 -22.17 -16.25
C GLN A 13 -6.19 -20.87 -16.99
N TRP A 14 -7.48 -20.72 -17.36
CA TRP A 14 -7.95 -19.56 -18.13
C TRP A 14 -8.88 -18.71 -17.28
N GLU A 15 -8.29 -17.88 -16.46
CA GLU A 15 -9.05 -16.88 -15.74
C GLU A 15 -9.41 -15.74 -16.70
N LEU A 16 -10.72 -15.50 -16.85
CA LEU A 16 -11.17 -14.32 -17.59
C LEU A 16 -10.88 -13.06 -16.78
N PRO A 17 -10.36 -12.01 -17.42
CA PRO A 17 -10.12 -10.74 -16.74
C PRO A 17 -11.43 -10.15 -16.21
N THR A 18 -11.38 -9.52 -15.06
CA THR A 18 -12.50 -8.75 -14.51
C THR A 18 -12.84 -7.55 -15.38
N ILE A 19 -11.79 -6.89 -15.91
CA ILE A 19 -11.87 -5.93 -17.01
C ILE A 19 -10.73 -6.19 -18.00
N ASP A 20 -10.96 -5.88 -19.29
CA ASP A 20 -9.97 -5.83 -20.36
C ASP A 20 -10.24 -4.54 -21.13
N GLU A 21 -9.47 -3.52 -20.86
CA GLU A 21 -9.65 -2.19 -21.45
C GLU A 21 -8.41 -1.75 -22.21
N ARG A 22 -8.65 -1.19 -23.38
CA ARG A 22 -7.62 -0.62 -24.24
C ARG A 22 -8.05 0.78 -24.69
N TRP A 23 -7.08 1.65 -24.89
CA TRP A 23 -7.32 3.03 -25.31
C TRP A 23 -6.17 3.53 -26.19
N GLY A 24 -6.43 4.67 -26.85
CA GLY A 24 -5.48 5.28 -27.77
C GLY A 24 -5.36 4.56 -29.12
N ASN A 25 -4.58 5.16 -30.03
CA ASN A 25 -4.29 4.57 -31.31
C ASN A 25 -2.97 3.78 -31.24
N THR A 26 -3.06 2.47 -31.23
CA THR A 26 -1.91 1.56 -31.14
C THR A 26 -1.25 1.29 -32.49
N GLU A 27 -1.84 1.75 -33.62
CA GLU A 27 -1.27 1.53 -34.97
C GLU A 27 0.05 2.28 -35.18
N GLN A 28 0.29 3.36 -34.43
CA GLN A 28 1.53 4.15 -34.49
C GLN A 28 2.55 3.72 -33.43
N VAL A 29 2.21 2.77 -32.58
CA VAL A 29 3.10 2.23 -31.55
C VAL A 29 3.86 1.05 -32.18
N GLY A 30 5.16 1.04 -32.02
CA GLY A 30 5.98 -0.06 -32.45
C GLY A 30 5.68 -1.37 -31.72
N GLU A 31 6.64 -1.97 -31.08
CA GLU A 31 6.44 -3.17 -30.28
C GLU A 31 5.86 -2.82 -28.88
N MET A 32 4.60 -3.19 -28.65
CA MET A 32 3.96 -3.07 -27.33
C MET A 32 4.51 -4.11 -26.36
N LYS A 33 4.83 -3.70 -25.15
CA LYS A 33 5.18 -4.61 -24.04
C LYS A 33 4.03 -4.77 -23.06
N THR A 34 4.06 -5.88 -22.34
CA THR A 34 3.15 -6.15 -21.24
C THR A 34 3.91 -6.32 -19.94
N PHE A 35 3.35 -5.80 -18.86
CA PHE A 35 3.87 -5.89 -17.51
C PHE A 35 2.80 -6.46 -16.59
N GLU A 36 3.09 -7.55 -15.89
CA GLU A 36 2.19 -8.18 -14.94
C GLU A 36 2.62 -7.91 -13.51
N MET A 37 1.65 -7.55 -12.68
CA MET A 37 1.82 -7.42 -11.22
C MET A 37 0.76 -8.24 -10.51
N GLU A 38 1.16 -8.99 -9.51
CA GLU A 38 0.30 -9.72 -8.59
C GLU A 38 0.40 -9.15 -7.16
N GLY A 39 -0.60 -9.40 -6.34
CA GLY A 39 -0.64 -8.97 -4.95
C GLY A 39 -1.14 -7.53 -4.74
N LEU A 40 -1.71 -6.87 -5.76
CA LEU A 40 -2.33 -5.56 -5.58
C LEU A 40 -3.64 -5.69 -4.78
N THR A 41 -3.55 -5.48 -3.48
CA THR A 41 -4.68 -5.69 -2.55
C THR A 41 -5.86 -4.74 -2.79
N SER A 42 -5.65 -3.63 -3.52
CA SER A 42 -6.73 -2.73 -3.95
C SER A 42 -7.62 -3.31 -5.05
N ILE A 43 -7.14 -4.28 -5.84
CA ILE A 43 -7.91 -4.93 -6.91
C ILE A 43 -8.85 -5.99 -6.30
N LYS A 44 -10.04 -5.57 -5.84
CA LYS A 44 -10.98 -6.41 -5.06
C LYS A 44 -12.31 -6.68 -5.75
N CYS A 45 -12.68 -5.85 -6.70
CA CYS A 45 -13.98 -5.93 -7.38
C CYS A 45 -13.93 -5.18 -8.71
N TYR A 46 -15.02 -5.26 -9.48
CA TYR A 46 -15.17 -4.52 -10.73
C TYR A 46 -14.95 -3.01 -10.57
N GLY A 47 -15.51 -2.40 -9.51
CA GLY A 47 -15.36 -0.97 -9.26
C GLY A 47 -13.93 -0.55 -9.01
N SER A 48 -13.17 -1.29 -8.20
CA SER A 48 -11.74 -1.01 -7.98
C SER A 48 -10.91 -1.25 -9.24
N SER A 49 -11.24 -2.26 -10.03
CA SER A 49 -10.63 -2.52 -11.33
C SER A 49 -10.82 -1.35 -12.30
N LYS A 50 -12.04 -0.78 -12.37
CA LYS A 50 -12.33 0.41 -13.18
C LYS A 50 -11.58 1.66 -12.69
N ALA A 51 -11.49 1.86 -11.39
CA ALA A 51 -10.73 2.97 -10.81
C ALA A 51 -9.24 2.86 -11.14
N PHE A 52 -8.68 1.64 -11.06
CA PHE A 52 -7.30 1.37 -11.46
C PHE A 52 -7.07 1.65 -12.95
N SER A 53 -7.94 1.15 -13.82
CA SER A 53 -7.87 1.41 -15.27
C SER A 53 -7.92 2.91 -15.58
N ALA A 54 -8.83 3.65 -14.95
CA ALA A 54 -8.93 5.11 -15.11
C ALA A 54 -7.67 5.86 -14.60
N LYS A 55 -6.96 5.31 -13.61
CA LYS A 55 -5.66 5.82 -13.15
C LYS A 55 -4.59 5.58 -14.21
N MET A 56 -4.50 4.36 -14.72
CA MET A 56 -3.51 3.97 -15.73
C MET A 56 -3.71 4.68 -17.07
N GLN A 57 -4.95 5.00 -17.44
CA GLN A 57 -5.26 5.75 -18.65
C GLN A 57 -4.62 7.15 -18.68
N LYS A 58 -4.26 7.69 -17.51
CA LYS A 58 -3.59 9.00 -17.39
C LYS A 58 -2.07 8.91 -17.50
N VAL A 59 -1.53 7.70 -17.54
CA VAL A 59 -0.07 7.47 -17.63
C VAL A 59 0.35 7.49 -19.09
N PRO A 60 1.23 8.43 -19.50
CA PRO A 60 1.71 8.47 -20.85
C PRO A 60 2.39 7.16 -21.24
N GLY A 61 2.08 6.65 -22.42
CA GLY A 61 2.65 5.40 -22.92
C GLY A 61 1.96 4.13 -22.43
N VAL A 62 0.93 4.21 -21.57
CA VAL A 62 0.08 3.07 -21.22
C VAL A 62 -1.14 3.05 -22.16
N TYR A 63 -1.42 1.89 -22.73
CA TYR A 63 -2.47 1.72 -23.74
C TYR A 63 -3.53 0.66 -23.39
N GLY A 64 -3.35 -0.08 -22.30
CA GLY A 64 -4.35 -1.05 -21.88
C GLY A 64 -4.10 -1.64 -20.51
N VAL A 65 -5.17 -2.13 -19.90
CA VAL A 65 -5.16 -2.78 -18.59
C VAL A 65 -6.11 -3.97 -18.61
N LYS A 66 -5.63 -5.12 -18.14
CA LYS A 66 -6.46 -6.23 -17.68
C LYS A 66 -6.32 -6.37 -16.18
N THR A 67 -7.41 -6.66 -15.49
CA THR A 67 -7.37 -6.95 -14.05
C THR A 67 -7.96 -8.31 -13.74
N PHE A 68 -7.46 -8.95 -12.69
CA PHE A 68 -7.87 -10.27 -12.23
C PHE A 68 -8.12 -10.21 -10.72
N VAL A 69 -9.36 -10.01 -10.34
CA VAL A 69 -9.75 -9.79 -8.93
C VAL A 69 -9.41 -10.98 -8.04
N LYS A 70 -9.53 -12.21 -8.52
CA LYS A 70 -9.23 -13.41 -7.72
C LYS A 70 -7.76 -13.52 -7.31
N ARG A 71 -6.85 -13.06 -8.19
CA ARG A 71 -5.40 -13.08 -7.95
C ARG A 71 -4.86 -11.75 -7.45
N HIS A 72 -5.71 -10.73 -7.32
CA HIS A 72 -5.25 -9.36 -7.08
C HIS A 72 -4.18 -8.91 -8.08
N ALA A 73 -4.37 -9.26 -9.37
CA ALA A 73 -3.37 -9.07 -10.41
C ALA A 73 -3.84 -8.11 -11.50
N VAL A 74 -2.86 -7.49 -12.15
CA VAL A 74 -3.06 -6.63 -13.31
C VAL A 74 -2.05 -6.96 -14.39
N VAL A 75 -2.46 -6.83 -15.65
CA VAL A 75 -1.58 -6.84 -16.81
C VAL A 75 -1.72 -5.50 -17.50
N ILE A 76 -0.62 -4.78 -17.64
CA ILE A 76 -0.56 -3.43 -18.21
C ILE A 76 0.16 -3.51 -19.55
N SER A 77 -0.47 -3.00 -20.62
CA SER A 77 0.12 -2.89 -21.95
C SER A 77 0.66 -1.48 -22.16
N TYR A 78 1.92 -1.36 -22.54
CA TYR A 78 2.59 -0.07 -22.65
C TYR A 78 3.58 0.00 -23.81
N ASP A 79 3.89 1.22 -24.25
CA ASP A 79 4.92 1.54 -25.21
C ASP A 79 6.26 1.77 -24.48
N PRO A 80 7.27 0.91 -24.70
CA PRO A 80 8.56 1.04 -24.03
C PRO A 80 9.36 2.28 -24.47
N ALA A 81 8.98 2.95 -25.55
CA ALA A 81 9.58 4.21 -25.96
C ALA A 81 9.11 5.40 -25.11
N GLN A 82 7.94 5.30 -24.47
CA GLN A 82 7.34 6.38 -23.69
C GLN A 82 7.39 6.15 -22.18
N THR A 83 7.30 4.89 -21.74
CA THR A 83 7.30 4.54 -20.32
C THR A 83 8.01 3.20 -20.07
N ASN A 84 8.17 2.82 -18.81
CA ASN A 84 8.74 1.55 -18.41
C ASN A 84 8.03 1.04 -17.14
N GLU A 85 8.35 -0.20 -16.77
CA GLU A 85 7.74 -0.86 -15.60
C GLU A 85 7.94 -0.07 -14.31
N ASP A 86 9.13 0.52 -14.12
CA ASP A 86 9.46 1.24 -12.89
C ASP A 86 8.62 2.51 -12.73
N LYS A 87 8.46 3.30 -13.79
CA LYS A 87 7.56 4.45 -13.81
C LYS A 87 6.10 4.07 -13.58
N ILE A 88 5.68 2.90 -14.11
CA ILE A 88 4.32 2.39 -13.88
C ILE A 88 4.15 2.02 -12.41
N ARG A 89 5.12 1.34 -11.80
CA ARG A 89 5.13 1.00 -10.37
C ARG A 89 5.09 2.25 -9.50
N GLU A 90 5.91 3.24 -9.81
CA GLU A 90 5.93 4.54 -9.12
C GLU A 90 4.56 5.21 -9.12
N VAL A 91 3.85 5.19 -10.25
CA VAL A 91 2.49 5.72 -10.33
C VAL A 91 1.50 4.90 -9.50
N ILE A 92 1.65 3.58 -9.45
CA ILE A 92 0.78 2.72 -8.65
C ILE A 92 1.00 2.96 -7.16
N PHE A 93 2.24 3.11 -6.75
CA PHE A 93 2.64 3.34 -5.38
C PHE A 93 2.04 4.63 -4.80
N ILE A 94 1.73 4.60 -3.52
CA ILE A 94 1.22 5.75 -2.78
C ILE A 94 2.13 5.98 -1.58
N PRO A 95 3.01 7.00 -1.62
CA PRO A 95 3.82 7.38 -0.47
C PRO A 95 2.94 7.60 0.75
N THR A 96 3.31 7.03 1.87
CA THR A 96 2.47 7.02 3.06
C THR A 96 3.29 7.28 4.29
N ILE A 97 2.88 8.27 5.06
CA ILE A 97 3.35 8.50 6.43
C ILE A 97 2.23 8.06 7.37
N MET A 98 2.54 7.21 8.33
CA MET A 98 1.57 6.71 9.28
C MET A 98 2.12 6.74 10.70
N LYS A 99 1.45 7.46 11.58
CA LYS A 99 1.71 7.44 13.02
C LYS A 99 0.76 6.44 13.70
N PHE A 100 1.27 5.72 14.66
CA PHE A 100 0.43 4.87 15.50
C PHE A 100 -0.09 5.66 16.70
N SER A 101 -1.37 5.52 16.99
CA SER A 101 -2.08 6.30 18.02
C SER A 101 -1.72 5.94 19.46
N ASN A 102 -0.65 5.17 19.68
CA ASN A 102 -0.24 4.73 21.01
C ASN A 102 1.22 5.04 21.29
N PRO A 103 1.53 5.38 22.51
CA PRO A 103 1.44 6.74 23.01
C PRO A 103 2.39 7.65 22.23
N GLU A 104 2.21 8.96 22.32
CA GLU A 104 3.27 9.89 21.88
C GLU A 104 4.58 9.48 22.55
N PRO A 105 5.73 9.60 21.83
CA PRO A 105 7.02 9.25 22.39
C PRO A 105 7.21 9.97 23.73
N GLN A 106 7.42 9.20 24.78
CA GLN A 106 7.78 9.72 26.12
C GLN A 106 9.31 9.83 26.25
N VAL A 107 10.00 9.88 25.12
CA VAL A 107 11.47 9.94 24.98
C VAL A 107 11.86 11.22 24.28
N ASP A 108 13.06 11.75 24.55
CA ASP A 108 13.56 12.98 23.92
C ASP A 108 13.88 12.80 22.44
N SER A 109 14.19 11.59 22.03
CA SER A 109 14.52 11.24 20.65
C SER A 109 13.92 9.90 20.24
N VAL A 110 13.61 9.78 18.97
CA VAL A 110 13.10 8.59 18.30
C VAL A 110 14.19 8.01 17.42
N GLU A 111 14.42 6.71 17.49
CA GLU A 111 15.34 6.01 16.59
C GLU A 111 14.69 5.78 15.24
N VAL A 112 15.50 5.91 14.18
CA VAL A 112 15.07 5.69 12.79
C VAL A 112 15.76 4.44 12.25
N LEU A 113 14.98 3.44 11.90
CA LEU A 113 15.45 2.25 11.21
C LEU A 113 15.03 2.33 9.75
N THR A 114 15.86 1.85 8.83
CA THR A 114 15.53 1.79 7.41
C THR A 114 15.33 0.35 6.97
N LEU A 115 14.18 0.08 6.36
CA LEU A 115 13.81 -1.23 5.85
C LEU A 115 13.61 -1.17 4.33
N GLY A 116 14.01 -2.24 3.63
CA GLY A 116 13.54 -2.50 2.27
C GLY A 116 12.45 -3.56 2.31
N VAL A 117 11.27 -3.24 1.80
CA VAL A 117 10.10 -4.13 1.85
C VAL A 117 9.54 -4.34 0.45
N ASP A 118 9.46 -5.60 0.02
CA ASP A 118 8.83 -5.98 -1.22
C ASP A 118 7.32 -6.14 -1.08
N LYS A 119 6.61 -5.94 -2.20
CA LYS A 119 5.16 -6.11 -2.35
C LYS A 119 4.29 -5.11 -1.59
N LEU A 120 4.85 -3.98 -1.22
CA LEU A 120 4.08 -2.81 -0.83
C LEU A 120 3.76 -1.98 -2.09
N PHE A 121 2.51 -1.91 -2.50
CA PHE A 121 2.15 -1.28 -3.77
C PHE A 121 1.17 -0.11 -3.61
N ASP A 122 0.11 -0.32 -2.87
CA ASP A 122 -1.01 0.61 -2.87
C ASP A 122 -1.47 1.00 -1.45
N ARG A 123 -2.48 1.86 -1.39
CA ARG A 123 -3.01 2.36 -0.12
C ARG A 123 -3.45 1.26 0.84
N MET A 124 -4.00 0.16 0.32
CA MET A 124 -4.48 -0.92 1.20
C MET A 124 -3.32 -1.70 1.77
N ASP A 125 -2.24 -1.87 0.99
CA ASP A 125 -1.00 -2.47 1.50
C ASP A 125 -0.44 -1.64 2.65
N MET A 126 -0.40 -0.30 2.51
CA MET A 126 0.06 0.58 3.58
C MET A 126 -0.78 0.44 4.85
N VAL A 127 -2.11 0.30 4.71
CA VAL A 127 -3.01 0.07 5.86
C VAL A 127 -2.74 -1.28 6.52
N TYR A 128 -2.58 -2.33 5.73
CA TYR A 128 -2.31 -3.67 6.25
C TYR A 128 -0.93 -3.75 6.89
N PHE A 129 0.07 -3.19 6.25
CA PHE A 129 1.42 -3.10 6.78
C PHE A 129 1.48 -2.29 8.08
N GLY A 130 0.83 -1.12 8.12
CA GLY A 130 0.68 -0.33 9.33
C GLY A 130 -0.01 -1.10 10.46
N ASN A 131 -1.03 -1.92 10.13
CA ASN A 131 -1.69 -2.76 11.13
C ASN A 131 -0.78 -3.87 11.69
N ILE A 132 0.17 -4.37 10.90
CA ILE A 132 1.20 -5.30 11.37
C ILE A 132 2.17 -4.56 12.30
N LEU A 133 2.74 -3.46 11.85
CA LEU A 133 3.76 -2.71 12.58
C LEU A 133 3.27 -2.16 13.92
N LYS A 134 2.03 -1.70 13.99
CA LYS A 134 1.47 -1.15 15.25
C LYS A 134 1.33 -2.18 16.38
N GLN A 135 1.40 -3.47 16.06
CA GLN A 135 1.36 -4.55 17.06
C GLN A 135 2.74 -4.81 17.67
N ILE A 136 3.80 -4.25 17.10
CA ILE A 136 5.16 -4.42 17.59
C ILE A 136 5.42 -3.32 18.63
N PRO A 137 5.69 -3.70 19.90
CA PRO A 137 5.94 -2.71 20.95
C PRO A 137 7.12 -1.81 20.62
N GLY A 138 6.98 -0.53 20.92
CA GLY A 138 8.03 0.46 20.73
C GLY A 138 8.09 1.08 19.33
N ILE A 139 7.24 0.68 18.38
CA ILE A 139 7.13 1.35 17.08
C ILE A 139 6.08 2.46 17.18
N TYR A 140 6.48 3.67 16.81
CA TYR A 140 5.63 4.88 16.84
C TYR A 140 4.98 5.21 15.50
N GLY A 141 5.55 4.76 14.39
CA GLY A 141 5.05 5.00 13.06
C GLY A 141 6.05 4.65 11.97
N PHE A 142 5.69 4.92 10.73
CA PHE A 142 6.57 4.73 9.59
C PHE A 142 6.33 5.75 8.49
N ASP A 143 7.31 5.89 7.61
CA ASP A 143 7.26 6.63 6.35
C ASP A 143 7.70 5.69 5.23
N ALA A 144 6.87 5.53 4.21
CA ALA A 144 7.13 4.67 3.07
C ALA A 144 7.27 5.50 1.79
N GLU A 145 8.44 5.41 1.16
CA GLU A 145 8.80 6.09 -0.09
C GLU A 145 9.01 5.06 -1.21
N TYR A 146 8.67 5.47 -2.43
CA TYR A 146 8.87 4.62 -3.59
C TYR A 146 10.34 4.34 -3.85
N SER A 147 10.65 3.06 -3.91
CA SER A 147 11.90 2.47 -4.41
C SER A 147 11.65 0.99 -4.72
N CYS A 148 12.63 0.27 -5.19
CA CYS A 148 12.52 -1.16 -5.47
C CYS A 148 13.71 -1.89 -4.83
N PRO A 149 13.50 -2.54 -3.66
CA PRO A 149 12.30 -2.65 -2.82
C PRO A 149 11.86 -1.30 -2.23
N VAL A 150 10.61 -1.21 -1.75
CA VAL A 150 10.08 0.02 -1.12
C VAL A 150 10.91 0.35 0.12
N THR A 151 11.34 1.60 0.22
CA THR A 151 12.04 2.09 1.41
C THR A 151 11.04 2.49 2.48
N VAL A 152 11.17 1.89 3.67
CA VAL A 152 10.36 2.20 4.84
C VAL A 152 11.27 2.71 5.95
N LYS A 153 11.06 3.96 6.37
CA LYS A 153 11.66 4.49 7.60
C LYS A 153 10.75 4.19 8.78
N LEU A 154 11.24 3.42 9.72
CA LEU A 154 10.53 3.04 10.93
C LEU A 154 10.97 3.96 12.08
N TYR A 155 10.01 4.52 12.80
CA TYR A 155 10.25 5.39 13.93
C TYR A 155 9.93 4.65 15.22
N ALA A 156 10.93 4.49 16.09
CA ALA A 156 10.81 3.62 17.24
C ALA A 156 11.42 4.19 18.52
N ASP A 157 11.03 3.61 19.65
CA ASP A 157 11.70 3.83 20.92
C ASP A 157 13.14 3.34 20.83
N PRO A 158 14.15 4.16 21.19
CA PRO A 158 15.55 3.72 21.17
C PRO A 158 15.86 2.52 22.07
N SER A 159 15.04 2.27 23.09
CA SER A 159 15.18 1.12 23.99
C SER A 159 14.48 -0.15 23.48
N ALA A 160 13.71 -0.05 22.39
CA ALA A 160 13.00 -1.19 21.84
C ALA A 160 13.97 -2.23 21.21
N GLU A 161 13.76 -3.50 21.54
CA GLU A 161 14.55 -4.61 21.00
C GLU A 161 14.05 -5.01 19.60
N LEU A 162 14.22 -4.13 18.63
CA LEU A 162 13.78 -4.34 17.24
C LEU A 162 14.90 -5.00 16.42
N SER A 163 15.10 -6.30 16.59
CA SER A 163 16.04 -7.05 15.77
C SER A 163 15.49 -7.32 14.36
N GLU A 164 16.37 -7.51 13.38
CA GLU A 164 15.99 -7.91 12.02
C GLU A 164 15.09 -9.16 12.04
N LYS A 165 15.45 -10.16 12.86
CA LYS A 165 14.67 -11.38 12.99
C LYS A 165 13.25 -11.10 13.49
N LEU A 166 13.09 -10.27 14.52
CA LEU A 166 11.77 -9.91 15.05
C LEU A 166 10.91 -9.21 13.98
N LEU A 167 11.49 -8.24 13.27
CA LEU A 167 10.79 -7.51 12.23
C LEU A 167 10.43 -8.42 11.05
N LYS A 168 11.34 -9.28 10.64
CA LYS A 168 11.09 -10.27 9.59
C LYS A 168 9.95 -11.21 9.96
N ASP A 169 10.02 -11.83 11.14
CA ASP A 169 8.97 -12.76 11.61
C ASP A 169 7.61 -12.06 11.76
N SER A 170 7.59 -10.76 12.05
CA SER A 170 6.36 -9.98 12.19
C SER A 170 5.80 -9.50 10.85
N ILE A 171 6.65 -9.14 9.90
CA ILE A 171 6.26 -8.59 8.59
C ILE A 171 5.89 -9.70 7.61
N GLU A 172 6.64 -10.81 7.58
CA GLU A 172 6.45 -11.92 6.64
C GLU A 172 5.36 -12.89 7.09
N VAL A 173 4.23 -12.37 7.53
CA VAL A 173 3.06 -13.15 7.88
C VAL A 173 2.19 -13.42 6.64
N GLU A 174 1.45 -14.53 6.65
CA GLU A 174 0.54 -14.86 5.55
C GLU A 174 -0.75 -14.05 5.59
N GLN A 175 -1.12 -13.54 6.76
CA GLN A 175 -2.38 -12.81 6.95
C GLN A 175 -2.22 -11.75 8.03
N THR A 176 -2.91 -10.63 7.85
CA THR A 176 -3.15 -9.66 8.91
C THR A 176 -4.64 -9.60 9.24
N HIS A 177 -4.97 -9.12 10.43
CA HIS A 177 -6.37 -8.98 10.83
C HIS A 177 -6.70 -7.52 11.14
N MET A 178 -7.95 -7.18 10.92
CA MET A 178 -8.50 -5.87 11.24
C MET A 178 -9.87 -6.04 11.89
N LEU A 179 -10.21 -5.14 12.81
CA LEU A 179 -11.56 -5.08 13.36
C LEU A 179 -12.51 -4.47 12.33
N ALA A 180 -13.47 -5.28 11.90
CA ALA A 180 -14.56 -4.81 11.07
C ALA A 180 -15.70 -4.23 11.93
N ALA A 181 -16.64 -3.62 11.26
CA ALA A 181 -17.88 -3.15 11.86
C ALA A 181 -18.55 -4.21 12.73
N GLY A 182 -18.98 -3.78 13.93
CA GLY A 182 -19.57 -4.68 14.91
C GLY A 182 -18.55 -5.54 15.68
N GLY A 183 -17.26 -5.16 15.69
CA GLY A 183 -16.21 -5.84 16.46
C GLY A 183 -15.78 -7.19 15.89
N LYS A 184 -16.20 -7.53 14.66
CA LYS A 184 -15.79 -8.78 14.01
C LYS A 184 -14.38 -8.65 13.47
N VAL A 185 -13.53 -9.62 13.78
CA VAL A 185 -12.21 -9.75 13.19
C VAL A 185 -12.34 -10.23 11.75
N ARG A 186 -11.70 -9.52 10.83
CA ARG A 186 -11.53 -9.95 9.43
C ARG A 186 -10.06 -10.17 9.14
N TRP A 187 -9.77 -11.26 8.46
CA TRP A 187 -8.44 -11.64 8.02
C TRP A 187 -8.24 -11.28 6.55
N PHE A 188 -7.06 -10.77 6.24
CA PHE A 188 -6.66 -10.37 4.90
C PHE A 188 -5.32 -11.01 4.56
N PRO A 189 -5.21 -11.71 3.42
CA PRO A 189 -3.95 -12.25 2.97
C PRO A 189 -2.96 -11.12 2.64
N VAL A 190 -1.72 -11.30 3.03
CA VAL A 190 -0.59 -10.41 2.73
C VAL A 190 0.63 -11.26 2.36
N ASP A 191 1.60 -10.67 1.67
CA ASP A 191 2.81 -11.37 1.23
C ASP A 191 4.01 -10.41 1.19
N TYR A 192 4.15 -9.61 2.25
CA TYR A 192 5.29 -8.69 2.36
C TYR A 192 6.57 -9.46 2.65
N LYS A 193 7.70 -8.94 2.12
CA LYS A 193 9.03 -9.52 2.36
C LYS A 193 9.98 -8.44 2.83
N LEU A 194 10.62 -8.68 3.96
CA LEU A 194 11.72 -7.86 4.45
C LEU A 194 13.00 -8.21 3.68
N VAL A 195 13.44 -7.31 2.80
CA VAL A 195 14.60 -7.52 1.92
C VAL A 195 15.87 -6.95 2.52
N SER A 196 15.77 -5.82 3.21
CA SER A 196 16.91 -5.20 3.91
C SER A 196 16.49 -4.60 5.24
N TYR A 197 17.44 -4.52 6.15
CA TYR A 197 17.30 -3.96 7.47
C TYR A 197 18.58 -3.19 7.84
N GLU A 198 18.42 -1.92 8.22
CA GLU A 198 19.49 -1.05 8.66
C GLU A 198 19.12 -0.37 9.96
N ARG A 199 19.96 -0.54 10.97
CA ARG A 199 19.85 0.09 12.28
C ARG A 199 21.20 0.76 12.61
N ASN A 200 21.36 2.00 12.13
CA ASN A 200 22.62 2.74 12.21
C ASN A 200 22.73 3.60 13.48
N GLY A 201 21.70 3.59 14.32
CA GLY A 201 21.61 4.46 15.49
C GLY A 201 21.18 5.90 15.15
N ASP A 202 20.68 6.11 13.94
CA ASP A 202 20.11 7.39 13.51
C ASP A 202 18.94 7.78 14.41
N ARG A 203 18.87 9.06 14.79
CA ARG A 203 17.83 9.57 15.69
C ARG A 203 17.34 10.93 15.24
N ILE A 204 16.06 11.18 15.45
CA ILE A 204 15.44 12.49 15.35
C ILE A 204 14.83 12.86 16.70
N SER A 205 14.67 14.17 16.97
CA SER A 205 13.97 14.59 18.18
C SER A 205 12.50 14.16 18.13
N SER A 206 11.90 13.92 19.28
CA SER A 206 10.45 13.61 19.36
C SER A 206 9.60 14.73 18.77
N ARG A 207 10.03 15.99 18.87
CA ARG A 207 9.36 17.11 18.22
C ARG A 207 9.41 16.99 16.69
N GLU A 208 10.60 16.71 16.14
CA GLU A 208 10.77 16.52 14.69
C GLU A 208 9.94 15.35 14.16
N PHE A 209 9.89 14.25 14.92
CA PHE A 209 9.01 13.12 14.61
C PHE A 209 7.53 13.55 14.55
N VAL A 210 7.04 14.29 15.53
CA VAL A 210 5.66 14.79 15.53
C VAL A 210 5.43 15.70 14.32
N GLU A 211 6.31 16.64 14.03
CA GLU A 211 6.21 17.54 12.87
C GLU A 211 6.20 16.74 11.55
N LEU A 212 7.03 15.70 11.42
CA LEU A 212 7.09 14.83 10.26
C LEU A 212 5.76 14.08 10.07
N MET A 213 5.21 13.53 11.15
CA MET A 213 3.96 12.76 11.12
C MET A 213 2.73 13.62 10.83
N PHE A 214 2.81 14.93 10.94
CA PHE A 214 1.74 15.85 10.56
C PHE A 214 1.82 16.33 9.10
N LYS A 215 2.88 15.98 8.36
CA LYS A 215 2.96 16.34 6.94
C LYS A 215 2.01 15.46 6.13
N PRO A 216 1.07 16.04 5.37
CA PRO A 216 0.23 15.26 4.47
C PRO A 216 1.09 14.67 3.35
N THR A 217 0.89 13.40 3.04
CA THR A 217 1.47 12.79 1.85
C THR A 217 0.78 13.27 0.58
N ALA A 218 1.43 13.12 -0.57
CA ALA A 218 0.82 13.44 -1.87
C ALA A 218 -0.49 12.68 -2.10
N ALA A 219 -0.63 11.47 -1.56
CA ALA A 219 -1.84 10.66 -1.63
C ALA A 219 -3.02 11.22 -0.82
N MET A 220 -2.74 12.04 0.18
CA MET A 220 -3.74 12.65 1.05
C MET A 220 -4.17 14.03 0.56
N SER A 221 -3.59 14.54 -0.52
CA SER A 221 -3.98 15.82 -1.11
C SER A 221 -5.32 15.74 -1.84
N GLY A 222 -6.07 16.83 -1.92
CA GLY A 222 -7.31 16.91 -2.66
C GLY A 222 -8.57 16.55 -1.87
N LYS A 223 -9.41 15.65 -2.40
CA LYS A 223 -10.76 15.38 -1.85
C LYS A 223 -10.78 14.93 -0.39
N PHE A 224 -9.74 14.25 0.04
CA PHE A 224 -9.64 13.80 1.42
C PHE A 224 -9.51 14.98 2.38
N HIS A 225 -8.65 15.93 2.07
CA HIS A 225 -8.48 17.16 2.81
C HIS A 225 -9.79 17.99 2.88
N ASP A 226 -10.49 18.13 1.76
CA ASP A 226 -11.75 18.88 1.70
C ASP A 226 -12.84 18.25 2.56
N ASN A 227 -12.95 16.93 2.55
CA ASN A 227 -13.92 16.22 3.36
C ASN A 227 -13.63 16.34 4.85
N MET A 228 -12.37 16.33 5.22
CA MET A 228 -11.94 16.44 6.61
C MET A 228 -12.20 17.82 7.19
N LYS A 229 -11.88 18.86 6.45
CA LYS A 229 -12.13 20.24 6.83
C LYS A 229 -13.64 20.52 7.02
N LYS A 230 -14.51 19.83 6.26
CA LYS A 230 -15.96 19.92 6.40
C LYS A 230 -16.52 19.18 7.60
N LEU A 231 -15.87 18.08 8.01
CA LEU A 231 -16.40 17.22 9.07
C LEU A 231 -16.11 17.74 10.49
N ASP A 232 -14.99 18.37 10.71
CA ASP A 232 -14.51 18.63 12.07
C ASP A 232 -14.35 20.10 12.44
N GLY A 233 -14.30 21.03 11.50
CA GLY A 233 -14.03 22.46 11.78
C GLY A 233 -12.69 22.73 12.47
N ARG A 234 -11.82 21.71 12.55
CA ARG A 234 -10.52 21.77 13.19
C ARG A 234 -9.45 22.32 12.23
N ASN A 235 -8.27 22.60 12.78
CA ASN A 235 -7.11 22.91 11.97
C ASN A 235 -6.87 21.77 10.96
N TYR A 236 -6.74 22.15 9.72
CA TYR A 236 -6.61 21.26 8.58
C TYR A 236 -5.53 20.18 8.75
N GLU A 237 -4.35 20.55 9.21
CA GLU A 237 -3.22 19.64 9.38
C GLU A 237 -3.50 18.59 10.47
N THR A 238 -4.04 19.04 11.59
CA THR A 238 -4.43 18.15 12.69
C THR A 238 -5.56 17.22 12.28
N ALA A 239 -6.55 17.71 11.52
CA ALA A 239 -7.69 16.92 11.08
C ALA A 239 -7.26 15.79 10.11
N VAL A 240 -6.38 16.09 9.16
CA VAL A 240 -5.86 15.07 8.23
C VAL A 240 -5.15 13.96 8.98
N TYR A 241 -4.36 14.31 9.94
CA TYR A 241 -3.58 13.38 10.72
C TYR A 241 -4.44 12.48 11.63
N GLU A 242 -5.36 13.07 12.39
CA GLU A 242 -6.22 12.35 13.32
C GLU A 242 -7.20 11.39 12.63
N VAL A 243 -7.50 11.63 11.36
CA VAL A 243 -8.56 10.89 10.69
C VAL A 243 -8.03 9.84 9.74
N GLU A 244 -6.89 9.96 9.16
CA GLU A 244 -6.48 8.88 8.27
C GLU A 244 -6.32 7.56 9.03
N TYR A 245 -5.73 7.59 10.19
CA TYR A 245 -5.52 6.40 11.01
C TYR A 245 -6.72 6.04 11.89
N PRO A 246 -7.29 6.98 12.70
CA PRO A 246 -8.49 6.69 13.48
C PRO A 246 -9.76 6.46 12.65
N ALA A 247 -9.88 7.05 11.45
CA ALA A 247 -11.04 6.80 10.60
C ALA A 247 -11.06 5.38 10.04
N ILE A 248 -9.92 4.81 9.72
CA ILE A 248 -9.81 3.40 9.35
C ILE A 248 -10.24 2.53 10.52
N GLU A 249 -9.77 2.81 11.72
CA GLU A 249 -10.20 2.10 12.93
C GLU A 249 -11.69 2.31 13.21
N LYS A 250 -12.20 3.54 13.16
CA LYS A 250 -13.62 3.84 13.39
C LYS A 250 -14.53 3.22 12.32
N THR A 251 -14.10 3.20 11.08
CA THR A 251 -14.87 2.54 10.01
C THR A 251 -14.89 1.03 10.20
N LEU A 252 -13.86 0.47 10.78
CA LEU A 252 -13.76 -0.95 11.10
C LEU A 252 -14.46 -1.33 12.41
N ILE A 253 -14.62 -0.39 13.36
CA ILE A 253 -15.20 -0.62 14.68
C ILE A 253 -16.68 -0.19 14.76
N LYS A 254 -17.10 0.83 14.03
CA LYS A 254 -18.42 1.48 14.23
C LYS A 254 -19.55 1.02 13.28
N LYS A 255 -19.38 0.00 12.52
CA LYS A 255 -20.45 -0.59 11.77
C LYS A 255 -20.59 -2.03 12.20
#